data_a45c919ecce11c96dfe03f8ce35daf86
#
_entry.id   a45c919ecce11c96dfe03f8ce35daf86
#
_cell.length_a   1.000
_cell.length_b   1.000
_cell.length_c   1.000
_cell.angle_alpha   90.00
_cell.angle_beta   90.00
_cell.angle_gamma   90.00
#
_symmetry.space_group_name_H-M   'P 1'
#
loop_
_entity.id
_entity.type
_entity.pdbx_description
1 polymer ?
#
loop_
_entity_poly.entity_id
_entity_poly.type
_entity_poly.pdbx_seq_one_letter_code
_entity_poly.pdbx_strand_id
1 'polypeptide(L)'
;MTMSETHDMTGDRAGRAASEVMLKLAVVWTRFEARLEATPLIRKLTRGRFELADYHAFLVQLRQQVKDGALWMSRAASNIDEAHLELRSTLMRHAVAEHRDFRLLESDFTASGGALEVIRGGEKNIGSEALSAWMFHQASQSNPFGLLGAMFVIEGLGSIKAAEWGRRVRVRLSLPAHAVSFLLYHGENDAEHMEQFAAMLGQVAADPQTAARIVRVAEVTARLYALQIEEIAA
;
A
#
# COMPACT_ATOMS: atom_id res chain seq x y z
N MET A 1 -36.73 -2.22 -26.17
CA MET A 1 -35.61 -1.96 -25.21
C MET A 1 -34.65 -0.99 -25.89
N THR A 2 -34.61 0.23 -25.44
CA THR A 2 -33.80 1.30 -26.08
C THR A 2 -32.35 1.24 -25.61
N MET A 3 -31.40 1.71 -26.43
CA MET A 3 -29.97 1.77 -26.07
C MET A 3 -29.69 2.48 -24.73
N SER A 4 -30.61 3.34 -24.29
CA SER A 4 -30.54 4.05 -23.00
C SER A 4 -30.81 3.13 -21.80
N GLU A 5 -31.74 2.20 -21.91
CA GLU A 5 -32.10 1.25 -20.81
C GLU A 5 -31.01 0.20 -20.58
N THR A 6 -30.30 -0.22 -21.64
CA THR A 6 -29.16 -1.15 -21.52
C THR A 6 -27.93 -0.50 -20.89
N HIS A 7 -27.71 0.78 -21.13
CA HIS A 7 -26.59 1.53 -20.54
C HIS A 7 -26.77 1.77 -19.03
N ASP A 8 -28.00 2.05 -18.60
CA ASP A 8 -28.34 2.25 -17.17
C ASP A 8 -28.21 0.92 -16.37
N MET A 9 -28.67 -0.19 -16.93
CA MET A 9 -28.55 -1.51 -16.27
C MET A 9 -27.11 -2.04 -16.16
N THR A 10 -26.24 -1.72 -17.10
CA THR A 10 -24.82 -2.12 -17.04
C THR A 10 -24.04 -1.29 -16.02
N GLY A 11 -24.30 0.00 -15.92
CA GLY A 11 -23.71 0.88 -14.89
C GLY A 11 -24.10 0.47 -13.47
N ASP A 12 -25.37 0.17 -13.25
CA ASP A 12 -25.90 -0.28 -11.96
C ASP A 12 -25.31 -1.66 -11.53
N ARG A 13 -25.08 -2.57 -12.48
CA ARG A 13 -24.44 -3.86 -12.21
C ARG A 13 -22.96 -3.72 -11.86
N ALA A 14 -22.21 -2.86 -12.55
CA ALA A 14 -20.80 -2.61 -12.27
C ALA A 14 -20.62 -1.94 -10.90
N GLY A 15 -21.47 -0.97 -10.56
CA GLY A 15 -21.47 -0.32 -9.25
C GLY A 15 -21.77 -1.29 -8.10
N ARG A 16 -22.74 -2.20 -8.27
CA ARG A 16 -23.02 -3.25 -7.27
C ARG A 16 -21.86 -4.21 -7.11
N ALA A 17 -21.23 -4.67 -8.20
CA ALA A 17 -20.08 -5.56 -8.13
C ALA A 17 -18.90 -4.90 -7.42
N ALA A 18 -18.59 -3.64 -7.71
CA ALA A 18 -17.56 -2.89 -7.01
C ALA A 18 -17.86 -2.76 -5.50
N SER A 19 -19.11 -2.48 -5.13
CA SER A 19 -19.54 -2.41 -3.72
C SER A 19 -19.37 -3.74 -2.99
N GLU A 20 -19.71 -4.86 -3.64
CA GLU A 20 -19.49 -6.19 -3.05
C GLU A 20 -18.00 -6.50 -2.83
N VAL A 21 -17.12 -6.13 -3.76
CA VAL A 21 -15.68 -6.26 -3.60
C VAL A 21 -15.19 -5.39 -2.44
N MET A 22 -15.63 -4.13 -2.35
CA MET A 22 -15.29 -3.23 -1.25
C MET A 22 -15.67 -3.79 0.13
N LEU A 23 -16.86 -4.41 0.26
CA LEU A 23 -17.24 -5.07 1.51
C LEU A 23 -16.30 -6.23 1.88
N LYS A 24 -15.87 -7.03 0.91
CA LYS A 24 -14.90 -8.11 1.13
C LYS A 24 -13.51 -7.55 1.51
N LEU A 25 -13.08 -6.49 0.84
CA LEU A 25 -11.83 -5.80 1.17
C LEU A 25 -11.86 -5.17 2.56
N ALA A 26 -12.98 -4.63 3.01
CA ALA A 26 -13.15 -4.13 4.38
C ALA A 26 -12.95 -5.24 5.43
N VAL A 27 -13.40 -6.47 5.15
CA VAL A 27 -13.12 -7.63 6.02
C VAL A 27 -11.64 -7.97 6.05
N VAL A 28 -10.97 -7.93 4.88
CA VAL A 28 -9.50 -8.11 4.80
C VAL A 28 -8.80 -7.05 5.64
N TRP A 29 -9.20 -5.79 5.49
CA TRP A 29 -8.66 -4.66 6.26
C TRP A 29 -8.77 -4.88 7.77
N THR A 30 -9.96 -5.21 8.27
CA THR A 30 -10.17 -5.44 9.70
C THR A 30 -9.23 -6.51 10.28
N ARG A 31 -9.04 -7.60 9.53
CA ARG A 31 -8.11 -8.68 9.93
C ARG A 31 -6.64 -8.24 9.87
N PHE A 32 -6.31 -7.45 8.86
CA PHE A 32 -4.95 -6.89 8.68
C PHE A 32 -4.60 -5.94 9.81
N GLU A 33 -5.49 -4.98 10.11
CA GLU A 33 -5.31 -4.02 11.19
C GLU A 33 -5.11 -4.72 12.55
N ALA A 34 -5.98 -5.67 12.89
CA ALA A 34 -5.84 -6.45 14.12
C ALA A 34 -4.49 -7.18 14.21
N ARG A 35 -3.98 -7.68 13.07
CA ARG A 35 -2.67 -8.34 13.00
C ARG A 35 -1.53 -7.35 13.18
N LEU A 36 -1.58 -6.19 12.51
CA LEU A 36 -0.58 -5.13 12.68
C LEU A 36 -0.48 -4.68 14.14
N GLU A 37 -1.61 -4.44 14.78
CA GLU A 37 -1.67 -4.05 16.18
C GLU A 37 -1.11 -5.11 17.14
N ALA A 38 -1.13 -6.38 16.73
CA ALA A 38 -0.54 -7.48 17.48
C ALA A 38 0.98 -7.61 17.30
N THR A 39 1.59 -6.95 16.30
CA THR A 39 3.04 -7.03 16.06
C THR A 39 3.84 -6.41 17.20
N PRO A 40 5.05 -6.92 17.50
CA PRO A 40 5.90 -6.37 18.56
C PRO A 40 6.18 -4.87 18.38
N LEU A 41 6.49 -4.46 17.14
CA LEU A 41 6.82 -3.09 16.80
C LEU A 41 5.66 -2.12 17.11
N ILE A 42 4.46 -2.41 16.60
CA ILE A 42 3.28 -1.56 16.83
C ILE A 42 2.85 -1.59 18.28
N ARG A 43 2.98 -2.73 18.98
CA ARG A 43 2.77 -2.78 20.44
C ARG A 43 3.75 -1.92 21.22
N LYS A 44 5.02 -1.83 20.83
CA LYS A 44 5.97 -0.89 21.44
C LYS A 44 5.50 0.56 21.25
N LEU A 45 5.08 0.90 20.01
CA LEU A 45 4.58 2.24 19.69
C LEU A 45 3.33 2.62 20.49
N THR A 46 2.34 1.73 20.54
CA THR A 46 1.07 2.00 21.24
C THR A 46 1.22 2.05 22.77
N ARG A 47 2.18 1.30 23.32
CA ARG A 47 2.47 1.27 24.76
C ARG A 47 3.52 2.27 25.22
N GLY A 48 3.97 3.18 24.36
CA GLY A 48 4.97 4.21 24.68
C GLY A 48 6.36 3.65 25.01
N ARG A 49 6.70 2.47 24.48
CA ARG A 49 8.02 1.81 24.66
C ARG A 49 8.86 1.80 23.38
N PHE A 50 8.41 2.55 22.39
CA PHE A 50 9.10 2.68 21.10
C PHE A 50 10.38 3.48 21.26
N GLU A 51 11.48 2.99 20.69
CA GLU A 51 12.82 3.57 20.80
C GLU A 51 13.30 4.03 19.41
N LEU A 52 14.36 4.84 19.38
CA LEU A 52 14.94 5.32 18.13
C LEU A 52 15.44 4.18 17.23
N ALA A 53 15.98 3.13 17.83
CA ALA A 53 16.40 1.92 17.10
C ALA A 53 15.22 1.23 16.40
N ASP A 54 14.04 1.16 17.05
CA ASP A 54 12.81 0.63 16.44
C ASP A 54 12.39 1.48 15.23
N TYR A 55 12.49 2.80 15.35
CA TYR A 55 12.16 3.72 14.26
C TYR A 55 13.12 3.56 13.09
N HIS A 56 14.43 3.51 13.35
CA HIS A 56 15.43 3.30 12.31
C HIS A 56 15.24 1.95 11.60
N ALA A 57 14.99 0.87 12.33
CA ALA A 57 14.71 -0.44 11.75
C ALA A 57 13.43 -0.43 10.87
N PHE A 58 12.38 0.27 11.35
CA PHE A 58 11.15 0.47 10.57
C PHE A 58 11.42 1.22 9.26
N LEU A 59 12.13 2.36 9.31
CA LEU A 59 12.46 3.15 8.12
C LEU A 59 13.28 2.36 7.10
N VAL A 60 14.23 1.53 7.54
CA VAL A 60 15.02 0.66 6.66
C VAL A 60 14.12 -0.29 5.89
N GLN A 61 13.22 -1.02 6.56
CA GLN A 61 12.35 -1.98 5.89
C GLN A 61 11.29 -1.28 5.01
N LEU A 62 10.73 -0.18 5.48
CA LEU A 62 9.75 0.58 4.71
C LEU A 62 10.36 1.15 3.42
N ARG A 63 11.62 1.64 3.49
CA ARG A 63 12.34 2.09 2.29
C ARG A 63 12.51 0.98 1.25
N GLN A 64 12.81 -0.23 1.67
CA GLN A 64 12.97 -1.36 0.73
C GLN A 64 11.65 -1.69 0.01
N GLN A 65 10.53 -1.55 0.68
CA GLN A 65 9.21 -1.73 0.09
C GLN A 65 8.83 -0.57 -0.86
N VAL A 66 8.95 0.68 -0.38
CA VAL A 66 8.55 1.89 -1.14
C VAL A 66 9.39 2.05 -2.41
N LYS A 67 10.68 1.73 -2.34
CA LYS A 67 11.57 1.72 -3.52
C LYS A 67 11.07 0.81 -4.65
N ASP A 68 10.43 -0.29 -4.32
CA ASP A 68 9.91 -1.24 -5.29
C ASP A 68 8.52 -0.85 -5.82
N GLY A 69 7.80 0.06 -5.14
CA GLY A 69 6.43 0.44 -5.43
C GLY A 69 6.21 0.85 -6.88
N ALA A 70 6.88 1.91 -7.30
CA ALA A 70 6.78 2.41 -8.68
C ALA A 70 7.25 1.38 -9.73
N LEU A 71 8.18 0.48 -9.37
CA LEU A 71 8.72 -0.52 -10.30
C LEU A 71 7.68 -1.62 -10.60
N TRP A 72 7.03 -2.18 -9.59
CA TRP A 72 5.98 -3.18 -9.85
C TRP A 72 4.72 -2.55 -10.45
N MET A 73 4.37 -1.29 -10.13
CA MET A 73 3.28 -0.57 -10.79
C MET A 73 3.56 -0.33 -12.28
N SER A 74 4.77 0.11 -12.63
CA SER A 74 5.18 0.27 -14.03
C SER A 74 5.16 -1.04 -14.80
N ARG A 75 5.61 -2.13 -14.16
CA ARG A 75 5.54 -3.48 -14.74
C ARG A 75 4.09 -3.92 -14.95
N ALA A 76 3.21 -3.66 -13.99
CA ALA A 76 1.79 -3.96 -14.12
C ALA A 76 1.16 -3.17 -15.27
N ALA A 77 1.43 -1.88 -15.35
CA ALA A 77 0.91 -1.03 -16.43
C ALA A 77 1.33 -1.54 -17.81
N SER A 78 2.57 -2.04 -17.96
CA SER A 78 3.05 -2.60 -19.23
C SER A 78 2.34 -3.91 -19.65
N ASN A 79 1.65 -4.59 -18.73
CA ASN A 79 0.92 -5.83 -18.97
C ASN A 79 -0.61 -5.64 -19.08
N ILE A 80 -1.11 -4.41 -19.00
CA ILE A 80 -2.52 -4.06 -19.23
C ILE A 80 -2.73 -3.83 -20.73
N ASP A 81 -3.72 -4.48 -21.31
CA ASP A 81 -4.05 -4.39 -22.73
C ASP A 81 -4.73 -3.08 -23.12
N GLU A 82 -4.97 -2.91 -24.44
CA GLU A 82 -5.58 -1.69 -24.99
C GLU A 82 -7.07 -1.52 -24.64
N ALA A 83 -7.76 -2.57 -24.24
CA ALA A 83 -9.14 -2.47 -23.80
C ALA A 83 -9.28 -1.71 -22.47
N HIS A 84 -8.19 -1.54 -21.72
CA HIS A 84 -8.15 -0.93 -20.38
C HIS A 84 -7.18 0.25 -20.30
N LEU A 85 -7.14 1.11 -21.36
CA LEU A 85 -6.21 2.23 -21.47
C LEU A 85 -6.28 3.23 -20.32
N GLU A 86 -7.48 3.54 -19.83
CA GLU A 86 -7.66 4.48 -18.72
C GLU A 86 -7.09 3.94 -17.41
N LEU A 87 -7.29 2.66 -17.12
CA LEU A 87 -6.70 1.99 -15.96
C LEU A 87 -5.17 1.97 -16.08
N ARG A 88 -4.65 1.61 -17.26
CA ARG A 88 -3.21 1.64 -17.55
C ARG A 88 -2.62 3.04 -17.33
N SER A 89 -3.27 4.08 -17.87
CA SER A 89 -2.84 5.47 -17.74
C SER A 89 -2.86 5.94 -16.29
N THR A 90 -3.88 5.56 -15.52
CA THR A 90 -3.97 5.87 -14.09
C THR A 90 -2.84 5.22 -13.30
N LEU A 91 -2.56 3.94 -13.54
CA LEU A 91 -1.47 3.23 -12.87
C LEU A 91 -0.08 3.80 -13.24
N MET A 92 0.12 4.25 -14.48
CA MET A 92 1.35 4.96 -14.89
C MET A 92 1.51 6.29 -14.14
N ARG A 93 0.45 7.10 -14.02
CA ARG A 93 0.49 8.35 -13.26
C ARG A 93 0.81 8.12 -11.80
N HIS A 94 0.18 7.12 -11.18
CA HIS A 94 0.45 6.71 -9.81
C HIS A 94 1.90 6.30 -9.62
N ALA A 95 2.45 5.46 -10.49
CA ALA A 95 3.86 5.07 -10.46
C ALA A 95 4.81 6.28 -10.56
N VAL A 96 4.47 7.28 -11.36
CA VAL A 96 5.26 8.54 -11.48
C VAL A 96 5.15 9.37 -10.21
N ALA A 97 4.00 9.44 -9.56
CA ALA A 97 3.84 10.15 -8.29
C ALA A 97 4.73 9.54 -7.19
N GLU A 98 4.70 8.21 -7.05
CA GLU A 98 5.32 7.45 -5.96
C GLU A 98 6.84 7.17 -6.13
N HIS A 99 7.42 7.29 -7.34
CA HIS A 99 8.74 6.72 -7.65
C HIS A 99 9.92 7.32 -6.88
N ARG A 100 9.72 8.42 -6.18
CA ARG A 100 10.76 9.10 -5.37
C ARG A 100 10.51 9.08 -3.87
N ASP A 101 9.39 8.55 -3.42
CA ASP A 101 8.96 8.67 -2.03
C ASP A 101 9.87 7.95 -1.03
N PHE A 102 10.61 6.94 -1.48
CA PHE A 102 11.68 6.35 -0.67
C PHE A 102 12.75 7.38 -0.22
N ARG A 103 12.88 8.53 -0.90
CA ARG A 103 13.79 9.61 -0.50
C ARG A 103 13.30 10.36 0.74
N LEU A 104 11.99 10.42 0.97
CA LEU A 104 11.45 10.96 2.21
C LEU A 104 11.91 10.11 3.40
N LEU A 105 11.91 8.78 3.24
CA LEU A 105 12.41 7.86 4.26
C LEU A 105 13.92 8.02 4.52
N GLU A 106 14.72 8.26 3.48
CA GLU A 106 16.14 8.58 3.61
C GLU A 106 16.34 9.91 4.37
N SER A 107 15.50 10.92 4.07
CA SER A 107 15.51 12.21 4.76
C SER A 107 15.10 12.06 6.23
N ASP A 108 14.02 11.34 6.53
CA ASP A 108 13.55 11.10 7.89
C ASP A 108 14.59 10.34 8.73
N PHE A 109 15.26 9.35 8.11
CA PHE A 109 16.32 8.59 8.77
C PHE A 109 17.51 9.45 9.15
N THR A 110 17.97 10.33 8.25
CA THR A 110 19.08 11.24 8.53
C THR A 110 18.68 12.34 9.50
N ALA A 111 17.47 12.88 9.39
CA ALA A 111 16.95 13.89 10.32
C ALA A 111 16.74 13.35 11.74
N SER A 112 16.56 12.03 11.89
CA SER A 112 16.50 11.35 13.19
C SER A 112 17.87 10.86 13.71
N GLY A 113 18.98 11.24 13.05
CA GLY A 113 20.35 10.94 13.50
C GLY A 113 20.98 9.69 12.89
N GLY A 114 20.34 9.06 11.92
CA GLY A 114 20.90 7.91 11.19
C GLY A 114 21.84 8.33 10.06
N ALA A 115 22.79 7.46 9.68
CA ALA A 115 23.67 7.68 8.54
C ALA A 115 23.01 7.20 7.23
N LEU A 116 23.10 8.00 6.17
CA LEU A 116 22.44 7.71 4.88
C LEU A 116 22.88 6.36 4.29
N GLU A 117 24.13 5.99 4.48
CA GLU A 117 24.70 4.73 4.00
C GLU A 117 24.02 3.52 4.66
N VAL A 118 23.61 3.64 5.92
CA VAL A 118 22.95 2.57 6.68
C VAL A 118 21.57 2.27 6.08
N ILE A 119 20.74 3.29 5.87
CA ILE A 119 19.40 3.05 5.30
C ILE A 119 19.48 2.60 3.84
N ARG A 120 20.47 3.07 3.07
CA ARG A 120 20.68 2.65 1.68
C ARG A 120 21.22 1.23 1.56
N GLY A 121 22.12 0.85 2.47
CA GLY A 121 22.72 -0.48 2.53
C GLY A 121 21.84 -1.54 3.23
N GLY A 122 20.71 -1.13 3.80
CA GLY A 122 19.82 -2.07 4.49
C GLY A 122 19.27 -3.15 3.57
N GLU A 123 19.19 -4.37 4.08
CA GLU A 123 18.63 -5.53 3.38
C GLU A 123 17.14 -5.72 3.72
N LYS A 124 16.41 -6.39 2.84
CA LYS A 124 15.04 -6.81 3.10
C LYS A 124 15.04 -7.93 4.14
N ASN A 125 14.12 -7.88 5.11
CA ASN A 125 13.80 -9.05 5.92
C ASN A 125 12.97 -10.06 5.09
N ILE A 126 12.70 -11.25 5.63
CA ILE A 126 11.98 -12.31 4.91
C ILE A 126 10.60 -11.84 4.45
N GLY A 127 9.88 -11.10 5.31
CA GLY A 127 8.57 -10.54 4.97
C GLY A 127 8.63 -9.52 3.84
N SER A 128 9.60 -8.61 3.86
CA SER A 128 9.84 -7.63 2.79
C SER A 128 10.23 -8.30 1.47
N GLU A 129 11.09 -9.32 1.52
CA GLU A 129 11.51 -10.06 0.34
C GLU A 129 10.35 -10.83 -0.29
N ALA A 130 9.57 -11.55 0.53
CA ALA A 130 8.39 -12.28 0.08
C ALA A 130 7.31 -11.33 -0.48
N LEU A 131 7.09 -10.17 0.14
CA LEU A 131 6.16 -9.15 -0.35
C LEU A 131 6.61 -8.61 -1.71
N SER A 132 7.88 -8.24 -1.85
CA SER A 132 8.45 -7.78 -3.12
C SER A 132 8.29 -8.83 -4.23
N ALA A 133 8.68 -10.07 -3.98
CA ALA A 133 8.54 -11.18 -4.94
C ALA A 133 7.06 -11.39 -5.34
N TRP A 134 6.15 -11.33 -4.38
CA TRP A 134 4.70 -11.42 -4.61
C TRP A 134 4.20 -10.29 -5.51
N MET A 135 4.56 -9.04 -5.23
CA MET A 135 4.12 -7.88 -6.01
C MET A 135 4.61 -7.96 -7.45
N PHE A 136 5.89 -8.29 -7.67
CA PHE A 136 6.43 -8.45 -9.03
C PHE A 136 5.82 -9.65 -9.76
N HIS A 137 5.55 -10.77 -9.07
CA HIS A 137 4.83 -11.89 -9.66
C HIS A 137 3.44 -11.48 -10.13
N GLN A 138 2.65 -10.78 -9.29
CA GLN A 138 1.33 -10.29 -9.67
C GLN A 138 1.40 -9.29 -10.83
N ALA A 139 2.34 -8.35 -10.79
CA ALA A 139 2.55 -7.34 -11.84
C ALA A 139 2.91 -7.94 -13.20
N SER A 140 3.45 -9.16 -13.23
CA SER A 140 3.87 -9.86 -14.44
C SER A 140 2.75 -10.69 -15.10
N GLN A 141 1.55 -10.74 -14.51
CA GLN A 141 0.41 -11.43 -15.11
C GLN A 141 -0.20 -10.58 -16.24
N SER A 142 -0.91 -11.22 -17.17
CA SER A 142 -1.72 -10.50 -18.15
C SER A 142 -2.88 -9.79 -17.44
N ASN A 143 -3.12 -8.54 -17.75
CA ASN A 143 -4.15 -7.71 -17.11
C ASN A 143 -4.15 -7.86 -15.58
N PRO A 144 -3.09 -7.40 -14.88
CA PRO A 144 -2.85 -7.73 -13.48
C PRO A 144 -3.77 -6.96 -12.52
N PHE A 145 -5.07 -6.96 -12.77
CA PHE A 145 -6.09 -6.23 -11.99
C PHE A 145 -6.18 -6.69 -10.53
N GLY A 146 -5.70 -7.90 -10.22
CA GLY A 146 -5.55 -8.35 -8.85
C GLY A 146 -4.74 -7.40 -7.96
N LEU A 147 -3.78 -6.65 -8.55
CA LEU A 147 -2.97 -5.67 -7.81
C LEU A 147 -3.78 -4.52 -7.20
N LEU A 148 -5.00 -4.27 -7.67
CA LEU A 148 -5.91 -3.35 -6.98
C LEU A 148 -6.14 -3.77 -5.53
N GLY A 149 -6.16 -5.07 -5.24
CA GLY A 149 -6.23 -5.57 -3.86
C GLY A 149 -5.00 -5.23 -3.02
N ALA A 150 -3.80 -5.25 -3.62
CA ALA A 150 -2.58 -4.83 -2.95
C ALA A 150 -2.55 -3.31 -2.71
N MET A 151 -2.95 -2.52 -3.72
CA MET A 151 -3.08 -1.05 -3.58
C MET A 151 -4.04 -0.71 -2.44
N PHE A 152 -5.21 -1.36 -2.36
CA PHE A 152 -6.15 -1.15 -1.25
C PHE A 152 -5.49 -1.31 0.13
N VAL A 153 -4.65 -2.32 0.31
CA VAL A 153 -3.97 -2.57 1.60
C VAL A 153 -2.92 -1.50 1.88
N ILE A 154 -2.11 -1.13 0.88
CA ILE A 154 -0.99 -0.20 1.04
C ILE A 154 -1.49 1.23 1.21
N GLU A 155 -2.35 1.70 0.30
CA GLU A 155 -2.93 3.05 0.36
C GLU A 155 -3.86 3.22 1.59
N GLY A 156 -4.61 2.16 1.92
CA GLY A 156 -5.42 2.16 3.14
C GLY A 156 -4.56 2.30 4.40
N LEU A 157 -3.36 1.71 4.43
CA LEU A 157 -2.44 1.88 5.56
C LEU A 157 -1.91 3.31 5.66
N GLY A 158 -1.53 3.91 4.54
CA GLY A 158 -1.12 5.30 4.43
C GLY A 158 -2.22 6.23 4.95
N SER A 159 -3.41 6.17 4.37
CA SER A 159 -4.52 7.08 4.69
C SER A 159 -5.05 6.91 6.13
N ILE A 160 -5.09 5.69 6.68
CA ILE A 160 -5.73 5.42 7.98
C ILE A 160 -4.73 5.48 9.15
N LYS A 161 -3.52 4.98 8.98
CA LYS A 161 -2.56 4.78 10.08
C LYS A 161 -1.31 5.65 10.04
N ALA A 162 -0.83 6.05 8.86
CA ALA A 162 0.49 6.67 8.76
C ALA A 162 0.59 7.96 9.57
N ALA A 163 -0.37 8.89 9.45
CA ALA A 163 -0.33 10.14 10.19
C ALA A 163 -0.44 9.93 11.72
N GLU A 164 -1.22 8.96 12.18
CA GLU A 164 -1.30 8.61 13.61
C GLU A 164 0.04 8.08 14.10
N TRP A 165 0.64 7.13 13.38
CA TRP A 165 1.95 6.58 13.74
C TRP A 165 3.04 7.65 13.70
N GLY A 166 3.07 8.50 12.67
CA GLY A 166 4.01 9.62 12.59
C GLY A 166 3.93 10.55 13.79
N ARG A 167 2.71 10.94 14.20
CA ARG A 167 2.51 11.76 15.41
C ARG A 167 2.96 11.05 16.68
N ARG A 168 2.67 9.76 16.84
CA ARG A 168 3.10 8.97 18.02
C ARG A 168 4.61 8.83 18.09
N VAL A 169 5.28 8.50 16.98
CA VAL A 169 6.74 8.43 16.86
C VAL A 169 7.36 9.77 17.21
N ARG A 170 6.87 10.86 16.61
CA ARG A 170 7.35 12.21 16.85
C ARG A 170 7.31 12.59 18.32
N VAL A 171 6.19 12.37 18.98
CA VAL A 171 6.00 12.70 20.40
C VAL A 171 6.88 11.80 21.27
N ARG A 172 6.87 10.49 21.02
CA ARG A 172 7.60 9.52 21.84
C ARG A 172 9.10 9.71 21.81
N LEU A 173 9.65 10.07 20.63
CA LEU A 173 11.09 10.23 20.43
C LEU A 173 11.55 11.69 20.45
N SER A 174 10.64 12.64 20.72
CA SER A 174 10.92 14.09 20.71
C SER A 174 11.54 14.55 19.38
N LEU A 175 11.10 14.01 18.25
CA LEU A 175 11.62 14.31 16.93
C LEU A 175 10.97 15.56 16.33
N PRO A 176 11.68 16.33 15.47
CA PRO A 176 11.06 17.40 14.70
C PRO A 176 10.13 16.82 13.61
N ALA A 177 9.22 17.63 13.09
CA ALA A 177 8.25 17.17 12.09
C ALA A 177 8.91 16.61 10.81
N HIS A 178 10.01 17.21 10.39
CA HIS A 178 10.75 16.78 9.19
C HIS A 178 11.54 15.48 9.37
N ALA A 179 11.52 14.86 10.55
CA ALA A 179 12.07 13.53 10.78
C ALA A 179 11.00 12.40 10.77
N VAL A 180 9.74 12.75 10.47
CA VAL A 180 8.61 11.82 10.30
C VAL A 180 7.77 12.22 9.08
N SER A 181 8.39 12.88 8.10
CA SER A 181 7.72 13.53 6.97
C SER A 181 7.02 12.53 6.07
N PHE A 182 7.59 11.36 5.84
CA PHE A 182 6.97 10.30 5.04
C PHE A 182 5.59 9.89 5.60
N LEU A 183 5.53 9.59 6.89
CA LEU A 183 4.29 9.14 7.53
C LEU A 183 3.22 10.24 7.56
N LEU A 184 3.63 11.50 7.76
CA LEU A 184 2.69 12.63 7.75
C LEU A 184 2.18 12.92 6.35
N TYR A 185 3.06 12.89 5.34
CA TYR A 185 2.72 13.14 3.94
C TYR A 185 1.70 12.13 3.41
N HIS A 186 1.95 10.83 3.60
CA HIS A 186 1.02 9.79 3.15
C HIS A 186 -0.32 9.83 3.91
N GLY A 187 -0.30 10.15 5.21
CA GLY A 187 -1.54 10.32 5.96
C GLY A 187 -2.43 11.48 5.51
N GLU A 188 -1.90 12.46 4.78
CA GLU A 188 -2.63 13.61 4.24
C GLU A 188 -3.05 13.43 2.78
N ASN A 189 -2.30 12.66 1.98
CA ASN A 189 -2.47 12.59 0.52
C ASN A 189 -3.14 11.29 0.01
N ASP A 190 -3.06 10.19 0.77
CA ASP A 190 -3.55 8.89 0.28
C ASP A 190 -5.09 8.80 0.17
N ALA A 191 -5.84 9.81 0.63
CA ALA A 191 -7.27 9.90 0.40
C ALA A 191 -7.62 10.01 -1.11
N GLU A 192 -6.82 10.79 -1.89
CA GLU A 192 -6.98 10.90 -3.34
C GLU A 192 -6.66 9.55 -4.03
N HIS A 193 -5.66 8.84 -3.55
CA HIS A 193 -5.31 7.51 -4.06
C HIS A 193 -6.45 6.50 -3.84
N MET A 194 -7.17 6.60 -2.72
CA MET A 194 -8.33 5.75 -2.46
C MET A 194 -9.52 6.07 -3.38
N GLU A 195 -9.71 7.32 -3.79
CA GLU A 195 -10.71 7.69 -4.80
C GLU A 195 -10.34 7.14 -6.18
N GLN A 196 -9.07 7.26 -6.57
CA GLN A 196 -8.55 6.67 -7.81
C GLN A 196 -8.69 5.15 -7.80
N PHE A 197 -8.40 4.50 -6.67
CA PHE A 197 -8.62 3.07 -6.48
C PHE A 197 -10.08 2.68 -6.72
N ALA A 198 -11.03 3.39 -6.13
CA ALA A 198 -12.47 3.10 -6.29
C ALA A 198 -12.90 3.24 -7.77
N ALA A 199 -12.38 4.25 -8.48
CA ALA A 199 -12.64 4.44 -9.90
C ALA A 199 -12.07 3.29 -10.76
N MET A 200 -10.85 2.82 -10.47
CA MET A 200 -10.24 1.68 -11.15
C MET A 200 -11.00 0.38 -10.87
N LEU A 201 -11.42 0.16 -9.62
CA LEU A 201 -12.20 -1.01 -9.22
C LEU A 201 -13.52 -1.08 -9.99
N GLY A 202 -14.21 0.04 -10.16
CA GLY A 202 -15.46 0.13 -10.93
C GLY A 202 -15.35 -0.35 -12.37
N GLN A 203 -14.16 -0.24 -12.98
CA GLN A 203 -13.94 -0.68 -14.35
C GLN A 203 -13.79 -2.20 -14.52
N VAL A 204 -13.36 -2.92 -13.48
CA VAL A 204 -12.96 -4.32 -13.59
C VAL A 204 -13.73 -5.29 -12.68
N ALA A 205 -14.43 -4.80 -11.66
CA ALA A 205 -15.08 -5.61 -10.64
C ALA A 205 -16.31 -6.41 -11.18
N ALA A 206 -16.83 -6.06 -12.36
CA ALA A 206 -17.97 -6.75 -12.95
C ALA A 206 -17.63 -8.19 -13.39
N ASP A 207 -16.35 -8.50 -13.64
CA ASP A 207 -15.89 -9.87 -13.87
C ASP A 207 -15.68 -10.60 -12.53
N PRO A 208 -16.42 -11.70 -12.26
CA PRO A 208 -16.33 -12.41 -10.99
C PRO A 208 -14.96 -13.02 -10.70
N GLN A 209 -14.19 -13.40 -11.72
CA GLN A 209 -12.85 -13.97 -11.54
C GLN A 209 -11.87 -12.85 -11.11
N THR A 210 -11.92 -11.71 -11.78
CA THR A 210 -11.15 -10.51 -11.41
C THR A 210 -11.51 -10.05 -9.99
N ALA A 211 -12.80 -9.96 -9.66
CA ALA A 211 -13.27 -9.59 -8.33
C ALA A 211 -12.70 -10.51 -7.24
N ALA A 212 -12.78 -11.84 -7.45
CA ALA A 212 -12.22 -12.82 -6.52
C ALA A 212 -10.68 -12.70 -6.42
N ARG A 213 -10.02 -12.43 -7.55
CA ARG A 213 -8.56 -12.26 -7.58
C ARG A 213 -8.11 -11.02 -6.80
N ILE A 214 -8.82 -9.89 -6.93
CA ILE A 214 -8.53 -8.65 -6.17
C ILE A 214 -8.58 -8.95 -4.67
N VAL A 215 -9.63 -9.59 -4.18
CA VAL A 215 -9.75 -9.93 -2.76
C VAL A 215 -8.62 -10.87 -2.32
N ARG A 216 -8.30 -11.90 -3.13
CA ARG A 216 -7.21 -12.83 -2.81
C ARG A 216 -5.85 -12.15 -2.76
N VAL A 217 -5.57 -11.23 -3.68
CA VAL A 217 -4.30 -10.47 -3.67
C VAL A 217 -4.24 -9.57 -2.45
N ALA A 218 -5.33 -8.94 -2.05
CA ALA A 218 -5.40 -8.15 -0.80
C ALA A 218 -5.08 -9.02 0.43
N GLU A 219 -5.67 -10.22 0.54
CA GLU A 219 -5.41 -11.15 1.66
C GLU A 219 -3.93 -11.52 1.78
N VAL A 220 -3.31 -11.88 0.64
CA VAL A 220 -1.89 -12.27 0.62
C VAL A 220 -1.00 -11.07 0.92
N THR A 221 -1.26 -9.92 0.31
CA THR A 221 -0.50 -8.69 0.56
C THR A 221 -0.58 -8.28 2.03
N ALA A 222 -1.77 -8.28 2.62
CA ALA A 222 -1.98 -7.98 4.02
C ALA A 222 -1.19 -8.94 4.95
N ARG A 223 -1.15 -10.23 4.59
CA ARG A 223 -0.38 -11.22 5.35
C ARG A 223 1.13 -11.00 5.27
N LEU A 224 1.64 -10.74 4.08
CA LEU A 224 3.07 -10.52 3.86
C LEU A 224 3.54 -9.18 4.43
N TYR A 225 2.71 -8.14 4.32
CA TYR A 225 2.99 -6.85 4.94
C TYR A 225 3.07 -6.97 6.48
N ALA A 226 2.14 -7.67 7.09
CA ALA A 226 2.20 -7.92 8.53
C ALA A 226 3.46 -8.71 8.93
N LEU A 227 3.86 -9.71 8.14
CA LEU A 227 5.11 -10.46 8.37
C LEU A 227 6.33 -9.53 8.32
N GLN A 228 6.41 -8.62 7.34
CA GLN A 228 7.47 -7.61 7.27
C GLN A 228 7.58 -6.81 8.57
N ILE A 229 6.45 -6.39 9.14
CA ILE A 229 6.41 -5.60 10.37
C ILE A 229 6.71 -6.47 11.61
N GLU A 230 6.24 -7.72 11.64
CA GLU A 230 6.54 -8.68 12.71
C GLU A 230 8.05 -8.89 12.92
N GLU A 231 8.81 -8.92 11.84
CA GLU A 231 10.26 -9.19 11.85
C GLU A 231 11.13 -7.97 12.19
N ILE A 232 10.56 -6.76 12.21
CA ILE A 232 11.33 -5.53 12.51
C ILE A 232 11.77 -5.48 14.00
N ALA A 233 11.04 -6.07 14.89
CA ALA A 233 11.26 -5.94 16.34
C ALA A 233 11.76 -7.24 17.01
N ALA A 234 12.30 -8.14 16.25
CA ALA A 234 12.87 -9.38 16.75
C ALA A 234 14.28 -9.21 17.33
#